data_5e8246cdaa8a6dd0ec233c389d34ba49
#
_entry.id   5e8246cdaa8a6dd0ec233c389d34ba49
#
_cell.length_a   1.000
_cell.length_b   1.000
_cell.length_c   1.000
_cell.angle_alpha   90.00
_cell.angle_beta   90.00
_cell.angle_gamma   90.00
#
_symmetry.space_group_name_H-M   'P 1'
#
loop_
_entity.id
_entity.type
_entity.pdbx_description
1 polymer ?
#
loop_
_entity_poly.entity_id
_entity_poly.type
_entity_poly.pdbx_seq_one_letter_code
_entity_poly.pdbx_strand_id
1 'polypeptide(L)'
;QPGIGPIAGISAALLEHPKAAWLVLACDLPFLTEHTLEHLIAHRDASKIATAYRSAHDGLPEPLCAIWEPAAREPVLAYLATGKQCPRKFLINSDTKLLDLPERQALDNVNTVEEFAAATGALRPQAKVAKTLRIQYYAILREQAGRSEETVDTSAGTPAELYAELQQRHPFQLTSAQLKVALNSEFSDWQTPLKHGDTVVFIPPVAGG
;
A
#
# COMPACT_ATOMS: atom_id res chain seq x y z
N GLN A 1 -1.68 8.54 -33.89
CA GLN A 1 -1.92 9.99 -34.05
C GLN A 1 -1.54 10.68 -32.74
N PRO A 2 -0.64 11.66 -32.74
CA PRO A 2 -0.34 12.42 -31.53
C PRO A 2 -1.57 13.23 -31.11
N GLY A 3 -1.88 13.20 -29.80
CA GLY A 3 -2.93 14.04 -29.19
C GLY A 3 -4.26 13.37 -28.88
N ILE A 4 -4.44 12.06 -29.11
CA ILE A 4 -5.72 11.38 -28.82
C ILE A 4 -5.84 10.97 -27.33
N GLY A 5 -4.79 11.15 -26.53
CA GLY A 5 -4.81 10.80 -25.11
C GLY A 5 -4.80 9.28 -24.83
N PRO A 6 -5.14 8.86 -23.61
CA PRO A 6 -5.01 7.46 -23.17
C PRO A 6 -5.82 6.44 -24.00
N ILE A 7 -6.94 6.85 -24.58
CA ILE A 7 -7.78 5.95 -25.38
C ILE A 7 -7.07 5.46 -26.66
N ALA A 8 -6.04 6.20 -27.13
CA ALA A 8 -5.22 5.75 -28.26
C ALA A 8 -4.43 4.49 -27.90
N GLY A 9 -3.83 4.44 -26.72
CA GLY A 9 -3.13 3.26 -26.20
C GLY A 9 -4.08 2.07 -26.03
N ILE A 10 -5.26 2.31 -25.46
CA ILE A 10 -6.29 1.28 -25.28
C ILE A 10 -6.73 0.71 -26.63
N SER A 11 -7.01 1.56 -27.62
CA SER A 11 -7.42 1.11 -28.94
C SER A 11 -6.32 0.35 -29.68
N ALA A 12 -5.06 0.79 -29.54
CA ALA A 12 -3.91 0.11 -30.14
C ALA A 12 -3.74 -1.31 -29.56
N ALA A 13 -3.83 -1.45 -28.24
CA ALA A 13 -3.76 -2.74 -27.57
C ALA A 13 -4.88 -3.71 -28.03
N LEU A 14 -6.12 -3.22 -28.10
CA LEU A 14 -7.26 -4.00 -28.58
C LEU A 14 -7.16 -4.40 -30.06
N LEU A 15 -6.45 -3.61 -30.88
CA LEU A 15 -6.19 -3.93 -32.28
C LEU A 15 -5.06 -4.96 -32.43
N GLU A 16 -3.97 -4.81 -31.66
CA GLU A 16 -2.80 -5.69 -31.74
C GLU A 16 -3.14 -7.12 -31.29
N HIS A 17 -3.95 -7.25 -30.22
CA HIS A 17 -4.37 -8.55 -29.71
C HIS A 17 -5.90 -8.63 -29.53
N PRO A 18 -6.65 -8.83 -30.63
CA PRO A 18 -8.10 -8.67 -30.64
C PRO A 18 -8.88 -9.71 -29.84
N LYS A 19 -8.23 -10.76 -29.34
CA LYS A 19 -8.82 -11.79 -28.48
C LYS A 19 -8.38 -11.69 -27.01
N ALA A 20 -7.45 -10.78 -26.70
CA ALA A 20 -6.97 -10.59 -25.35
C ALA A 20 -7.78 -9.52 -24.60
N ALA A 21 -8.04 -9.75 -23.32
CA ALA A 21 -8.41 -8.69 -22.40
C ALA A 21 -7.15 -7.95 -21.94
N TRP A 22 -7.29 -6.64 -21.71
CA TRP A 22 -6.17 -5.79 -21.34
C TRP A 22 -6.40 -5.18 -19.97
N LEU A 23 -5.48 -5.42 -19.05
CA LEU A 23 -5.36 -4.63 -17.83
C LEU A 23 -4.63 -3.33 -18.16
N VAL A 24 -5.35 -2.23 -18.08
CA VAL A 24 -4.83 -0.89 -18.38
C VAL A 24 -4.60 -0.15 -17.05
N LEU A 25 -3.38 0.33 -16.87
CA LEU A 25 -2.97 1.06 -15.66
C LEU A 25 -2.37 2.41 -16.05
N ALA A 26 -2.73 3.46 -15.31
CA ALA A 26 -2.00 4.74 -15.36
C ALA A 26 -0.67 4.61 -14.61
N CYS A 27 0.34 5.37 -15.04
CA CYS A 27 1.68 5.34 -14.44
C CYS A 27 1.84 6.29 -13.23
N ASP A 28 0.81 7.05 -12.90
CA ASP A 28 0.76 8.08 -11.86
C ASP A 28 -0.10 7.68 -10.65
N LEU A 29 -0.25 6.36 -10.40
CA LEU A 29 -0.99 5.78 -9.28
C LEU A 29 -0.05 5.21 -8.20
N PRO A 30 0.58 6.04 -7.37
CA PRO A 30 1.59 5.59 -6.42
C PRO A 30 1.04 4.73 -5.28
N PHE A 31 -0.27 4.83 -4.98
CA PHE A 31 -0.92 4.08 -3.91
C PHE A 31 -1.58 2.79 -4.39
N LEU A 32 -1.44 2.45 -5.68
CA LEU A 32 -1.95 1.21 -6.23
C LEU A 32 -1.21 0.01 -5.62
N THR A 33 -1.96 -0.91 -5.00
CA THR A 33 -1.42 -2.09 -4.32
C THR A 33 -1.67 -3.36 -5.13
N GLU A 34 -0.90 -4.41 -4.84
CA GLU A 34 -1.13 -5.76 -5.37
C GLU A 34 -2.55 -6.24 -5.02
N HIS A 35 -3.00 -6.02 -3.79
CA HIS A 35 -4.35 -6.36 -3.33
C HIS A 35 -5.44 -5.71 -4.20
N THR A 36 -5.30 -4.43 -4.56
CA THR A 36 -6.25 -3.75 -5.46
C THR A 36 -6.26 -4.40 -6.85
N LEU A 37 -5.11 -4.80 -7.38
CA LEU A 37 -5.02 -5.47 -8.68
C LEU A 37 -5.61 -6.88 -8.65
N GLU A 38 -5.30 -7.67 -7.63
CA GLU A 38 -5.86 -9.01 -7.42
C GLU A 38 -7.38 -8.95 -7.28
N HIS A 39 -7.89 -7.97 -6.52
CA HIS A 39 -9.33 -7.74 -6.39
C HIS A 39 -9.99 -7.43 -7.73
N LEU A 40 -9.39 -6.56 -8.56
CA LEU A 40 -9.88 -6.25 -9.91
C LEU A 40 -9.92 -7.51 -10.80
N ILE A 41 -8.86 -8.30 -10.79
CA ILE A 41 -8.73 -9.53 -11.58
C ILE A 41 -9.75 -10.58 -11.13
N ALA A 42 -9.88 -10.77 -9.81
CA ALA A 42 -10.81 -11.76 -9.24
C ALA A 42 -12.29 -11.45 -9.53
N HIS A 43 -12.62 -10.16 -9.68
CA HIS A 43 -13.99 -9.70 -9.95
C HIS A 43 -14.23 -9.32 -11.39
N ARG A 44 -13.30 -9.66 -12.31
CA ARG A 44 -13.46 -9.48 -13.77
C ARG A 44 -14.75 -10.11 -14.28
N ASP A 45 -15.39 -9.45 -15.22
CA ASP A 45 -16.57 -9.97 -15.92
C ASP A 45 -16.35 -9.89 -17.43
N ALA A 46 -15.99 -11.02 -18.02
CA ALA A 46 -15.71 -11.13 -19.46
C ALA A 46 -16.95 -10.96 -20.37
N SER A 47 -18.16 -10.90 -19.81
CA SER A 47 -19.39 -10.62 -20.57
C SER A 47 -19.61 -9.12 -20.79
N LYS A 48 -18.86 -8.27 -20.10
CA LYS A 48 -18.96 -6.81 -20.17
C LYS A 48 -17.96 -6.22 -21.16
N ILE A 49 -18.08 -4.92 -21.40
CA ILE A 49 -17.11 -4.15 -22.20
C ILE A 49 -15.82 -3.94 -21.40
N ALA A 50 -15.97 -3.68 -20.11
CA ALA A 50 -14.86 -3.54 -19.18
C ALA A 50 -15.29 -3.84 -17.74
N THR A 51 -14.31 -4.13 -16.89
CA THR A 51 -14.44 -4.12 -15.43
C THR A 51 -13.55 -2.99 -14.90
N ALA A 52 -14.13 -2.02 -14.20
CA ALA A 52 -13.44 -0.82 -13.69
C ALA A 52 -13.85 -0.51 -12.26
N TYR A 53 -13.01 0.22 -11.55
CA TYR A 53 -13.39 0.76 -10.24
C TYR A 53 -14.25 2.02 -10.37
N ARG A 54 -15.06 2.26 -9.34
CA ARG A 54 -15.68 3.57 -9.08
C ARG A 54 -14.63 4.50 -8.50
N SER A 55 -14.53 5.70 -9.04
CA SER A 55 -13.74 6.77 -8.43
C SER A 55 -14.24 7.07 -7.02
N ALA A 56 -13.32 7.17 -6.05
CA ALA A 56 -13.64 7.57 -4.68
C ALA A 56 -14.13 9.02 -4.56
N HIS A 57 -13.93 9.83 -5.62
CA HIS A 57 -14.26 11.26 -5.64
C HIS A 57 -15.64 11.55 -6.22
N ASP A 58 -15.99 10.91 -7.34
CA ASP A 58 -17.21 11.22 -8.10
C ASP A 58 -18.08 10.00 -8.43
N GLY A 59 -17.64 8.79 -8.06
CA GLY A 59 -18.35 7.52 -8.28
C GLY A 59 -18.39 7.08 -9.75
N LEU A 60 -17.70 7.76 -10.66
CA LEU A 60 -17.65 7.45 -12.07
C LEU A 60 -16.56 6.39 -12.36
N PRO A 61 -16.61 5.71 -13.52
CA PRO A 61 -15.61 4.71 -13.89
C PRO A 61 -14.18 5.26 -13.95
N GLU A 62 -13.21 4.50 -13.44
CA GLU A 62 -11.78 4.78 -13.57
C GLU A 62 -11.19 3.97 -14.74
N PRO A 63 -11.04 4.58 -15.92
CA PRO A 63 -10.69 3.87 -17.14
C PRO A 63 -9.23 3.41 -17.21
N LEU A 64 -8.36 4.00 -16.38
CA LEU A 64 -6.93 3.76 -16.33
C LEU A 64 -6.51 2.97 -15.07
N CYS A 65 -7.43 2.25 -14.48
CA CYS A 65 -7.25 1.09 -13.63
C CYS A 65 -8.44 0.16 -13.89
N ALA A 66 -8.43 -0.49 -15.07
CA ALA A 66 -9.55 -1.26 -15.57
C ALA A 66 -9.10 -2.41 -16.45
N ILE A 67 -9.90 -3.48 -16.51
CA ILE A 67 -9.76 -4.55 -17.47
C ILE A 67 -10.71 -4.26 -18.64
N TRP A 68 -10.14 -4.11 -19.83
CA TRP A 68 -10.85 -3.89 -21.07
C TRP A 68 -11.01 -5.22 -21.81
N GLU A 69 -12.21 -5.63 -22.08
CA GLU A 69 -12.49 -6.91 -22.73
C GLU A 69 -12.35 -6.85 -24.25
N PRO A 70 -12.15 -7.98 -24.94
CA PRO A 70 -12.11 -8.04 -26.41
C PRO A 70 -13.35 -7.42 -27.06
N ALA A 71 -14.51 -7.53 -26.41
CA ALA A 71 -15.77 -6.94 -26.86
C ALA A 71 -15.74 -5.41 -26.94
N ALA A 72 -14.80 -4.75 -26.25
CA ALA A 72 -14.63 -3.29 -26.30
C ALA A 72 -14.08 -2.80 -27.65
N ARG A 73 -13.41 -3.66 -28.44
CA ARG A 73 -12.69 -3.27 -29.66
C ARG A 73 -13.56 -2.47 -30.62
N GLU A 74 -14.62 -3.05 -31.11
CA GLU A 74 -15.49 -2.42 -32.13
C GLU A 74 -16.19 -1.15 -31.57
N PRO A 75 -16.78 -1.17 -30.33
CA PRO A 75 -17.34 0.02 -29.73
C PRO A 75 -16.33 1.17 -29.53
N VAL A 76 -15.06 0.89 -29.14
CA VAL A 76 -14.01 1.91 -28.98
C VAL A 76 -13.67 2.53 -30.34
N LEU A 77 -13.51 1.73 -31.38
CA LEU A 77 -13.22 2.23 -32.71
C LEU A 77 -14.37 3.10 -33.27
N ALA A 78 -15.61 2.67 -33.09
CA ALA A 78 -16.79 3.46 -33.47
C ALA A 78 -16.85 4.78 -32.70
N TYR A 79 -16.54 4.76 -31.37
CA TYR A 79 -16.49 5.95 -30.56
C TYR A 79 -15.44 6.95 -31.03
N LEU A 80 -14.22 6.48 -31.33
CA LEU A 80 -13.14 7.29 -31.89
C LEU A 80 -13.49 7.89 -33.26
N ALA A 81 -14.20 7.15 -34.11
CA ALA A 81 -14.65 7.63 -35.41
C ALA A 81 -15.61 8.82 -35.30
N THR A 82 -16.30 8.99 -34.17
CA THR A 82 -17.13 10.18 -33.89
C THR A 82 -16.33 11.41 -33.44
N GLY A 83 -14.99 11.32 -33.35
CA GLY A 83 -14.11 12.39 -32.84
C GLY A 83 -14.05 12.48 -31.31
N LYS A 84 -14.71 11.59 -30.59
CA LYS A 84 -14.66 11.53 -29.12
C LYS A 84 -13.41 10.81 -28.66
N GLN A 85 -12.78 11.28 -27.54
CA GLN A 85 -11.46 10.79 -27.11
C GLN A 85 -11.37 10.47 -25.61
N CYS A 86 -12.43 10.68 -24.83
CA CYS A 86 -12.41 10.49 -23.40
C CYS A 86 -12.78 9.04 -23.00
N PRO A 87 -11.84 8.22 -22.50
CA PRO A 87 -12.12 6.83 -22.14
C PRO A 87 -13.12 6.72 -20.97
N ARG A 88 -13.14 7.67 -20.04
CA ARG A 88 -14.13 7.69 -18.95
C ARG A 88 -15.55 7.90 -19.47
N LYS A 89 -15.75 8.84 -20.41
CA LYS A 89 -17.06 9.04 -21.05
C LYS A 89 -17.50 7.85 -21.88
N PHE A 90 -16.56 7.13 -22.46
CA PHE A 90 -16.85 5.86 -23.15
C PHE A 90 -17.39 4.83 -22.17
N LEU A 91 -16.70 4.57 -21.04
CA LEU A 91 -17.13 3.58 -20.05
C LEU A 91 -18.47 3.94 -19.39
N ILE A 92 -18.75 5.23 -19.13
CA ILE A 92 -20.04 5.71 -18.60
C ILE A 92 -21.21 5.30 -19.49
N ASN A 93 -20.99 5.27 -20.82
CA ASN A 93 -22.03 4.97 -21.81
C ASN A 93 -21.93 3.53 -22.34
N SER A 94 -21.17 2.69 -21.71
CA SER A 94 -20.95 1.30 -22.09
C SER A 94 -21.42 0.34 -21.00
N ASP A 95 -21.66 -0.92 -21.37
CA ASP A 95 -21.96 -1.98 -20.38
C ASP A 95 -20.69 -2.34 -19.59
N THR A 96 -20.39 -1.55 -18.59
CA THR A 96 -19.20 -1.64 -17.74
C THR A 96 -19.57 -2.18 -16.36
N LYS A 97 -18.86 -3.21 -15.89
CA LYS A 97 -18.95 -3.63 -14.50
C LYS A 97 -18.17 -2.66 -13.62
N LEU A 98 -18.84 -2.10 -12.62
CA LEU A 98 -18.21 -1.21 -11.66
C LEU A 98 -18.01 -1.91 -10.32
N LEU A 99 -16.79 -1.80 -9.78
CA LEU A 99 -16.39 -2.32 -8.49
C LEU A 99 -16.12 -1.15 -7.53
N ASP A 100 -16.37 -1.36 -6.26
CA ASP A 100 -15.93 -0.45 -5.22
C ASP A 100 -14.46 -0.70 -4.88
N LEU A 101 -13.72 0.36 -4.58
CA LEU A 101 -12.30 0.26 -4.22
C LEU A 101 -12.13 -0.43 -2.87
N PRO A 102 -11.27 -1.46 -2.75
CA PRO A 102 -10.92 -2.04 -1.45
C PRO A 102 -10.18 -1.03 -0.56
N GLU A 103 -9.36 -0.19 -1.16
CA GLU A 103 -8.61 0.88 -0.50
C GLU A 103 -8.93 2.21 -1.19
N ARG A 104 -9.56 3.12 -0.43
CA ARG A 104 -10.10 4.37 -0.99
C ARG A 104 -9.08 5.22 -1.74
N GLN A 105 -7.81 5.20 -1.30
CA GLN A 105 -6.72 6.00 -1.87
C GLN A 105 -5.98 5.32 -3.02
N ALA A 106 -6.31 4.06 -3.35
CA ALA A 106 -5.54 3.26 -4.30
C ALA A 106 -5.41 3.90 -5.68
N LEU A 107 -6.36 4.73 -6.09
CA LEU A 107 -6.38 5.39 -7.40
C LEU A 107 -6.18 6.92 -7.31
N ASP A 108 -5.67 7.42 -6.18
CA ASP A 108 -5.29 8.83 -6.08
C ASP A 108 -4.05 9.10 -6.94
N ASN A 109 -4.17 10.07 -7.84
CA ASN A 109 -3.12 10.46 -8.77
C ASN A 109 -2.12 11.40 -8.09
N VAL A 110 -0.89 11.37 -8.57
CA VAL A 110 0.17 12.31 -8.20
C VAL A 110 0.58 13.09 -9.45
N ASN A 111 0.29 14.37 -9.47
CA ASN A 111 0.51 15.25 -10.63
C ASN A 111 1.60 16.31 -10.42
N THR A 112 2.07 16.49 -9.17
CA THR A 112 3.11 17.47 -8.83
C THR A 112 4.32 16.81 -8.18
N VAL A 113 5.45 17.51 -8.21
CA VAL A 113 6.70 17.04 -7.56
C VAL A 113 6.51 16.95 -6.05
N GLU A 114 5.74 17.86 -5.46
CA GLU A 114 5.42 17.92 -4.04
C GLU A 114 4.52 16.75 -3.64
N GLU A 115 3.48 16.46 -4.41
CA GLU A 115 2.61 15.29 -4.21
C GLU A 115 3.40 13.98 -4.38
N PHE A 116 4.30 13.91 -5.37
CA PHE A 116 5.18 12.75 -5.56
C PHE A 116 6.12 12.57 -4.36
N ALA A 117 6.70 13.64 -3.84
CA ALA A 117 7.55 13.58 -2.66
C ALA A 117 6.78 13.13 -1.43
N ALA A 118 5.53 13.63 -1.23
CA ALA A 118 4.66 13.20 -0.15
C ALA A 118 4.25 11.73 -0.30
N ALA A 119 3.84 11.30 -1.50
CA ALA A 119 3.48 9.92 -1.79
C ALA A 119 4.67 8.97 -1.62
N THR A 120 5.85 9.31 -2.15
CA THR A 120 7.07 8.51 -1.98
C THR A 120 7.56 8.51 -0.53
N GLY A 121 7.32 9.57 0.23
CA GLY A 121 7.56 9.61 1.68
C GLY A 121 6.63 8.66 2.44
N ALA A 122 5.37 8.53 2.01
CA ALA A 122 4.39 7.60 2.58
C ALA A 122 4.62 6.15 2.12
N LEU A 123 5.07 5.96 0.87
CA LEU A 123 5.31 4.63 0.26
C LEU A 123 6.72 4.11 0.46
N ARG A 124 7.68 4.97 0.79
CA ARG A 124 8.94 4.43 1.27
C ARG A 124 8.60 3.63 2.53
N PRO A 125 8.78 2.30 2.53
CA PRO A 125 9.17 1.66 3.75
C PRO A 125 10.36 2.52 4.19
N GLN A 126 10.24 3.23 5.31
CA GLN A 126 11.35 4.04 5.84
C GLN A 126 12.57 3.15 5.64
N ALA A 127 13.49 3.59 4.75
CA ALA A 127 14.70 2.81 4.54
C ALA A 127 15.18 2.55 5.95
N LYS A 128 15.08 1.27 6.39
CA LYS A 128 15.26 0.92 7.81
C LYS A 128 16.68 1.34 8.12
N VAL A 129 16.88 2.62 8.45
CA VAL A 129 18.17 3.17 8.79
C VAL A 129 18.60 2.40 10.01
N ALA A 130 19.63 1.61 9.84
CA ALA A 130 20.21 0.89 10.96
C ALA A 130 20.54 1.89 12.05
N LYS A 131 19.91 1.74 13.18
CA LYS A 131 20.09 2.58 14.35
C LYS A 131 20.60 1.73 15.50
N THR A 132 21.50 2.28 16.27
CA THR A 132 22.02 1.65 17.48
C THR A 132 21.15 2.11 18.64
N LEU A 133 20.55 1.17 19.35
CA LEU A 133 19.70 1.41 20.52
C LEU A 133 20.29 0.74 21.75
N ARG A 134 20.10 1.33 22.92
CA ARG A 134 20.40 0.70 24.20
C ARG A 134 19.12 0.09 24.78
N ILE A 135 19.15 -1.20 25.06
CA ILE A 135 18.01 -1.91 25.64
C ILE A 135 18.34 -2.24 27.09
N GLN A 136 17.41 -1.98 28.01
CA GLN A 136 17.55 -2.36 29.42
C GLN A 136 16.47 -3.36 29.81
N TYR A 137 16.89 -4.42 30.48
CA TYR A 137 16.04 -5.52 30.89
C TYR A 137 15.87 -5.57 32.40
N TYR A 138 14.64 -5.80 32.84
CA TYR A 138 14.30 -5.92 34.27
C TYR A 138 13.55 -7.23 34.52
N ALA A 139 13.64 -7.69 35.76
CA ALA A 139 12.94 -8.87 36.25
C ALA A 139 13.07 -10.07 35.32
N ILE A 140 11.96 -10.68 34.94
CA ILE A 140 11.95 -11.89 34.10
C ILE A 140 12.64 -11.70 32.74
N LEU A 141 12.56 -10.53 32.12
CA LEU A 141 13.24 -10.28 30.85
C LEU A 141 14.76 -10.25 31.02
N ARG A 142 15.29 -9.77 32.15
CA ARG A 142 16.70 -9.83 32.47
C ARG A 142 17.19 -11.27 32.65
N GLU A 143 16.39 -12.10 33.31
CA GLU A 143 16.70 -13.53 33.50
C GLU A 143 16.71 -14.26 32.14
N GLN A 144 15.73 -14.02 31.30
CA GLN A 144 15.61 -14.64 29.99
C GLN A 144 16.68 -14.14 28.99
N ALA A 145 17.06 -12.86 29.05
CA ALA A 145 18.14 -12.31 28.23
C ALA A 145 19.55 -12.69 28.74
N GLY A 146 19.68 -13.08 30.02
CA GLY A 146 20.96 -13.36 30.66
C GLY A 146 21.85 -12.13 30.90
N ARG A 147 21.28 -10.93 30.77
CA ARG A 147 21.97 -9.63 30.91
C ARG A 147 21.01 -8.53 31.33
N SER A 148 21.55 -7.47 31.96
CA SER A 148 20.75 -6.31 32.37
C SER A 148 20.56 -5.27 31.27
N GLU A 149 21.48 -5.20 30.32
CA GLU A 149 21.42 -4.30 29.18
C GLU A 149 22.17 -4.87 27.97
N GLU A 150 21.82 -4.42 26.78
CA GLU A 150 22.57 -4.64 25.57
C GLU A 150 22.41 -3.47 24.60
N THR A 151 23.39 -3.37 23.69
CA THR A 151 23.32 -2.45 22.55
C THR A 151 22.94 -3.25 21.30
N VAL A 152 21.92 -2.80 20.60
CA VAL A 152 21.36 -3.50 19.44
C VAL A 152 21.38 -2.61 18.23
N ASP A 153 22.01 -3.07 17.17
CA ASP A 153 21.84 -2.49 15.85
C ASP A 153 20.56 -3.08 15.24
N THR A 154 19.61 -2.20 14.94
CA THR A 154 18.28 -2.58 14.46
C THR A 154 17.77 -1.59 13.43
N SER A 155 16.89 -2.09 12.59
CA SER A 155 16.09 -1.27 11.68
C SER A 155 14.66 -1.03 12.18
N ALA A 156 14.31 -1.52 13.38
CA ALA A 156 12.99 -1.36 13.95
C ALA A 156 12.60 0.13 14.05
N GLY A 157 11.43 0.48 13.53
CA GLY A 157 10.90 1.84 13.55
C GLY A 157 10.24 2.20 14.88
N THR A 158 9.73 1.19 15.61
CA THR A 158 8.91 1.34 16.81
C THR A 158 9.32 0.34 17.88
N PRO A 159 8.95 0.58 19.17
CA PRO A 159 9.13 -0.41 20.24
C PRO A 159 8.45 -1.76 19.94
N ALA A 160 7.34 -1.78 19.22
CA ALA A 160 6.66 -3.01 18.84
C ALA A 160 7.50 -3.86 17.90
N GLU A 161 8.08 -3.26 16.85
CA GLU A 161 8.98 -3.94 15.92
C GLU A 161 10.26 -4.40 16.61
N LEU A 162 10.83 -3.54 17.48
CA LEU A 162 12.03 -3.89 18.25
C LEU A 162 11.78 -5.09 19.17
N TYR A 163 10.65 -5.13 19.87
CA TYR A 163 10.34 -6.24 20.76
C TYR A 163 10.16 -7.55 19.98
N ALA A 164 9.54 -7.51 18.80
CA ALA A 164 9.43 -8.66 17.92
C ALA A 164 10.80 -9.19 17.45
N GLU A 165 11.77 -8.31 17.16
CA GLU A 165 13.15 -8.71 16.87
C GLU A 165 13.84 -9.36 18.09
N LEU A 166 13.65 -8.79 19.29
CA LEU A 166 14.24 -9.30 20.52
C LEU A 166 13.66 -10.65 20.92
N GLN A 167 12.39 -10.91 20.64
CA GLN A 167 11.77 -12.23 20.86
C GLN A 167 12.36 -13.33 19.94
N GLN A 168 12.96 -12.95 18.82
CA GLN A 168 13.68 -13.91 17.96
C GLN A 168 15.11 -14.22 18.49
N ARG A 169 15.69 -13.31 19.28
CA ARG A 169 17.04 -13.41 19.81
C ARG A 169 17.08 -14.01 21.22
N HIS A 170 16.04 -13.79 21.99
CA HIS A 170 15.93 -14.19 23.39
C HIS A 170 14.64 -15.01 23.63
N PRO A 171 14.64 -15.95 24.58
CA PRO A 171 13.46 -16.78 24.86
C PRO A 171 12.40 -16.04 25.68
N PHE A 172 12.01 -14.82 25.25
CA PHE A 172 11.00 -14.03 25.93
C PHE A 172 9.62 -14.67 25.81
N GLN A 173 8.98 -14.91 26.96
CA GLN A 173 7.66 -15.52 27.05
C GLN A 173 6.51 -14.54 27.15
N LEU A 174 6.81 -13.30 27.58
CA LEU A 174 5.78 -12.26 27.69
C LEU A 174 5.44 -11.68 26.31
N THR A 175 4.16 -11.42 26.11
CA THR A 175 3.68 -10.70 24.92
C THR A 175 3.76 -9.19 25.13
N SER A 176 3.76 -8.41 24.06
CA SER A 176 3.74 -6.94 24.13
C SER A 176 2.55 -6.41 24.96
N ALA A 177 1.40 -7.09 24.92
CA ALA A 177 0.22 -6.73 25.69
C ALA A 177 0.41 -6.84 27.22
N GLN A 178 1.39 -7.62 27.66
CA GLN A 178 1.70 -7.81 29.08
C GLN A 178 2.80 -6.86 29.59
N LEU A 179 3.39 -6.07 28.70
CA LEU A 179 4.50 -5.18 29.00
C LEU A 179 4.09 -3.73 28.87
N LYS A 180 4.79 -2.85 29.57
CA LYS A 180 4.84 -1.42 29.28
C LYS A 180 6.18 -1.09 28.66
N VAL A 181 6.25 -0.03 27.88
CA VAL A 181 7.49 0.47 27.29
C VAL A 181 7.83 1.85 27.84
N ALA A 182 9.11 2.09 28.05
CA ALA A 182 9.63 3.42 28.31
C ALA A 182 10.77 3.73 27.33
N LEU A 183 10.82 4.98 26.88
CA LEU A 183 11.88 5.54 26.04
C LEU A 183 12.57 6.67 26.83
N ASN A 184 13.89 6.61 26.94
CA ASN A 184 14.70 7.67 27.57
C ASN A 184 14.17 8.05 28.96
N SER A 185 13.75 7.03 29.73
CA SER A 185 13.21 7.16 31.11
C SER A 185 11.76 7.66 31.19
N GLU A 186 11.05 7.85 30.12
CA GLU A 186 9.63 8.24 30.10
C GLU A 186 8.75 7.11 29.53
N PHE A 187 7.56 6.92 30.10
CA PHE A 187 6.60 5.98 29.52
C PHE A 187 6.20 6.41 28.12
N SER A 188 6.09 5.44 27.23
CA SER A 188 5.87 5.68 25.82
C SER A 188 4.84 4.70 25.23
N ASP A 189 4.35 5.03 24.05
CA ASP A 189 3.47 4.15 23.26
C ASP A 189 4.29 3.14 22.43
N TRP A 190 3.70 1.97 22.15
CA TRP A 190 4.31 0.92 21.34
C TRP A 190 4.58 1.33 19.88
N GLN A 191 3.92 2.39 19.41
CA GLN A 191 4.06 2.93 18.05
C GLN A 191 4.93 4.19 17.98
N THR A 192 5.51 4.62 19.10
CA THR A 192 6.39 5.80 19.12
C THR A 192 7.63 5.58 18.24
N PRO A 193 7.98 6.51 17.34
CA PRO A 193 9.16 6.36 16.49
C PRO A 193 10.47 6.32 17.30
N LEU A 194 11.28 5.28 17.07
CA LEU A 194 12.60 5.11 17.67
C LEU A 194 13.66 5.91 16.90
N LYS A 195 14.59 6.54 17.63
CA LYS A 195 15.73 7.29 17.08
C LYS A 195 17.05 6.61 17.45
N HIS A 196 18.09 6.86 16.65
CA HIS A 196 19.44 6.40 16.99
C HIS A 196 19.88 6.95 18.35
N GLY A 197 20.43 6.09 19.20
CA GLY A 197 20.87 6.42 20.55
C GLY A 197 19.79 6.35 21.64
N ASP A 198 18.53 6.07 21.30
CA ASP A 198 17.48 5.91 22.30
C ASP A 198 17.77 4.74 23.25
N THR A 199 17.36 4.94 24.52
CA THR A 199 17.32 3.88 25.52
C THR A 199 15.90 3.36 25.64
N VAL A 200 15.70 2.07 25.40
CA VAL A 200 14.40 1.39 25.42
C VAL A 200 14.34 0.45 26.60
N VAL A 201 13.26 0.53 27.36
CA VAL A 201 12.99 -0.35 28.49
C VAL A 201 11.66 -1.04 28.31
N PHE A 202 11.66 -2.39 28.32
CA PHE A 202 10.45 -3.17 28.39
C PHE A 202 10.19 -3.57 29.84
N ILE A 203 9.06 -3.13 30.38
CA ILE A 203 8.72 -3.24 31.79
C ILE A 203 7.68 -4.34 31.98
N PRO A 204 8.08 -5.50 32.54
CA PRO A 204 7.13 -6.55 32.87
C PRO A 204 6.17 -6.15 33.99
N PRO A 205 5.00 -6.79 34.11
CA PRO A 205 4.13 -6.57 35.24
C PRO A 205 4.89 -6.89 36.53
N VAL A 206 4.75 -6.02 37.52
CA VAL A 206 5.26 -6.32 38.85
C VAL A 206 4.54 -7.56 39.37
N ALA A 207 5.29 -8.58 39.76
CA ALA A 207 4.71 -9.68 40.51
C ALA A 207 4.16 -9.07 41.83
N GLY A 208 2.83 -8.97 41.88
CA GLY A 208 2.14 -8.39 43.05
C GLY A 208 2.52 -9.17 44.30
N GLY A 209 2.91 -8.44 45.31
CA GLY A 209 2.94 -8.95 46.68
C GLY A 209 1.53 -9.17 47.19
#